data_1936e41c205651708f8dbf7bc791209b
#
_entry.id   1936e41c205651708f8dbf7bc791209b
#
_cell.length_a   1.000
_cell.length_b   1.000
_cell.length_c   1.000
_cell.angle_alpha   90.00
_cell.angle_beta   90.00
_cell.angle_gamma   90.00
#
_symmetry.space_group_name_H-M   'P 1'
#
loop_
_entity.id
_entity.type
_entity.pdbx_description
1 polymer ?
#
loop_
_entity_poly.entity_id
_entity_poly.type
_entity_poly.pdbx_seq_one_letter_code
_entity_poly.pdbx_strand_id
1 'polypeptide(L)'
;MTKQLPYGRATLSVSFPEDLNVEWVQPDYGPGAPDPSALLAECLRNPIGSRPLADQARGAKRVAIVIDDITRPTPSRLMLPAVIRELHAAGVAAEGIRIVVGVGSHRTMTPAEIAEIVGEDIFPRYTVVNHQARDPQHLADIGRSPRGIPASVNRTIVESDLAVLTGFIKPHNVAGYSGGYKAYFPAVSGIDTIVGLHDLQKLPGEPCRLGEIDNPFRAEVDAMGPLVPVPTFLLNVVINRHKQIVRAFAGDPRQAHQAAVAETVKRATVPVSQPADVVLAGGGGYPSDISLYQGINALTSVVRLRKPLVKEDGQVILLGEFREGLGSEFGSGGRHKDLATAWASHLKKMRRLTVVSPNVPHEPLAAAGIARAQSAEEAIRRCAADYRNPHILVMPDAPYTVGLTG
;
A
#
# COMPACT_ATOMS: atom_id res chain seq x y z
N MET A 1 -28.19 -6.92 -13.46
CA MET A 1 -27.19 -5.92 -13.88
C MET A 1 -25.77 -6.53 -13.85
N THR A 2 -24.97 -6.39 -14.94
CA THR A 2 -23.59 -6.92 -15.00
C THR A 2 -22.58 -5.78 -14.92
N LYS A 3 -21.51 -5.95 -14.14
CA LYS A 3 -20.45 -4.93 -13.94
C LYS A 3 -19.07 -5.59 -14.04
N GLN A 4 -18.06 -4.78 -14.44
CA GLN A 4 -16.66 -5.18 -14.51
C GLN A 4 -15.94 -4.77 -13.22
N LEU A 5 -15.34 -5.74 -12.53
CA LEU A 5 -14.52 -5.51 -11.33
C LEU A 5 -13.04 -5.78 -11.64
N PRO A 6 -12.10 -5.01 -11.08
CA PRO A 6 -10.67 -5.30 -11.18
C PRO A 6 -10.35 -6.71 -10.63
N TYR A 7 -9.56 -7.49 -11.38
CA TYR A 7 -9.21 -8.85 -11.02
C TYR A 7 -7.87 -9.24 -11.65
N GLY A 8 -6.83 -9.37 -10.87
CA GLY A 8 -5.48 -9.56 -11.39
C GLY A 8 -5.10 -8.48 -12.40
N ARG A 9 -4.52 -8.89 -13.52
CA ARG A 9 -4.17 -7.97 -14.63
C ARG A 9 -5.34 -7.68 -15.59
N ALA A 10 -6.53 -8.22 -15.31
CA ALA A 10 -7.73 -8.11 -16.13
C ALA A 10 -8.92 -7.56 -15.33
N THR A 11 -10.12 -7.75 -15.85
CA THR A 11 -11.38 -7.52 -15.16
C THR A 11 -12.21 -8.78 -15.14
N LEU A 12 -13.03 -8.94 -14.11
CA LEU A 12 -14.02 -10.01 -13.99
C LEU A 12 -15.42 -9.42 -14.16
N SER A 13 -16.22 -10.01 -15.06
CA SER A 13 -17.65 -9.71 -15.19
C SER A 13 -18.41 -10.35 -14.03
N VAL A 14 -19.12 -9.57 -13.24
CA VAL A 14 -19.97 -10.06 -12.15
C VAL A 14 -21.40 -9.62 -12.39
N SER A 15 -22.33 -10.60 -12.35
CA SER A 15 -23.76 -10.37 -12.53
C SER A 15 -24.46 -10.28 -11.17
N PHE A 16 -25.16 -9.16 -10.97
CA PHE A 16 -25.95 -8.91 -9.77
C PHE A 16 -27.44 -9.13 -10.10
N PRO A 17 -28.17 -9.96 -9.33
CA PRO A 17 -29.62 -10.06 -9.44
C PRO A 17 -30.31 -8.69 -9.35
N GLU A 18 -31.37 -8.47 -10.12
CA GLU A 18 -32.05 -7.18 -10.20
C GLU A 18 -32.92 -6.87 -8.98
N ASP A 19 -33.30 -7.90 -8.25
CA ASP A 19 -34.10 -7.84 -7.02
C ASP A 19 -33.27 -7.50 -5.77
N LEU A 20 -31.95 -7.42 -5.90
CA LEU A 20 -31.07 -7.07 -4.78
C LEU A 20 -30.85 -5.55 -4.67
N ASN A 21 -30.93 -5.04 -3.44
CA ASN A 21 -30.58 -3.66 -3.13
C ASN A 21 -29.04 -3.50 -3.08
N VAL A 22 -28.44 -3.02 -4.19
CA VAL A 22 -26.98 -2.91 -4.37
C VAL A 22 -26.57 -1.46 -4.38
N GLU A 23 -25.71 -1.07 -3.42
CA GLU A 23 -25.03 0.22 -3.35
C GLU A 23 -23.58 0.09 -3.80
N TRP A 24 -23.16 0.97 -4.72
CA TRP A 24 -21.78 1.02 -5.24
C TRP A 24 -20.98 2.08 -4.50
N VAL A 25 -19.86 1.65 -3.92
CA VAL A 25 -18.92 2.52 -3.22
C VAL A 25 -17.57 2.48 -3.93
N GLN A 26 -17.37 3.45 -4.79
CA GLN A 26 -16.18 3.55 -5.64
C GLN A 26 -15.61 4.97 -5.56
N PRO A 27 -14.31 5.12 -5.24
CA PRO A 27 -13.66 6.42 -5.17
C PRO A 27 -13.46 7.02 -6.56
N ASP A 28 -13.50 8.34 -6.65
CA ASP A 28 -13.20 9.07 -7.88
C ASP A 28 -11.83 9.77 -7.77
N TYR A 29 -10.83 9.12 -8.28
CA TYR A 29 -9.48 9.70 -8.38
C TYR A 29 -9.32 10.62 -9.59
N GLY A 30 -10.30 10.66 -10.49
CA GLY A 30 -10.26 11.44 -11.71
C GLY A 30 -9.35 10.84 -12.81
N PRO A 31 -9.24 11.52 -13.96
CA PRO A 31 -8.38 11.10 -15.05
C PRO A 31 -6.90 11.24 -14.69
N GLY A 32 -6.07 10.44 -15.35
CA GLY A 32 -4.62 10.61 -15.32
C GLY A 32 -4.19 11.97 -15.88
N ALA A 33 -3.05 12.48 -15.42
CA ALA A 33 -2.47 13.69 -15.96
C ALA A 33 -2.22 13.53 -17.48
N PRO A 34 -2.54 14.53 -18.29
CA PRO A 34 -2.31 14.48 -19.75
C PRO A 34 -0.83 14.23 -20.10
N ASP A 35 0.08 14.85 -19.35
CA ASP A 35 1.52 14.63 -19.44
C ASP A 35 2.09 14.37 -18.04
N PRO A 36 2.20 13.09 -17.63
CA PRO A 36 2.75 12.75 -16.33
C PRO A 36 4.25 13.07 -16.21
N SER A 37 4.99 13.12 -17.31
CA SER A 37 6.41 13.46 -17.29
C SER A 37 6.64 14.94 -17.00
N ALA A 38 5.85 15.82 -17.62
CA ALA A 38 5.85 17.26 -17.34
C ALA A 38 5.41 17.52 -15.89
N LEU A 39 4.36 16.85 -15.39
CA LEU A 39 3.90 16.96 -14.01
C LEU A 39 4.99 16.58 -13.00
N LEU A 40 5.70 15.47 -13.22
CA LEU A 40 6.80 15.03 -12.38
C LEU A 40 7.97 16.02 -12.42
N ALA A 41 8.36 16.48 -13.61
CA ALA A 41 9.43 17.47 -13.75
C ALA A 41 9.09 18.80 -13.05
N GLU A 42 7.85 19.23 -13.14
CA GLU A 42 7.38 20.46 -12.49
C GLU A 42 7.46 20.36 -10.97
N CYS A 43 6.96 19.25 -10.36
CA CYS A 43 6.99 19.10 -8.91
C CYS A 43 8.41 18.92 -8.34
N LEU A 44 9.36 18.36 -9.11
CA LEU A 44 10.76 18.23 -8.70
C LEU A 44 11.49 19.58 -8.72
N ARG A 45 11.09 20.50 -9.61
CA ARG A 45 11.65 21.86 -9.70
C ARG A 45 10.99 22.86 -8.76
N ASN A 46 9.70 22.67 -8.45
CA ASN A 46 8.92 23.52 -7.55
C ASN A 46 8.39 22.68 -6.36
N PRO A 47 9.30 22.15 -5.51
CA PRO A 47 8.94 21.29 -4.41
C PRO A 47 8.31 22.04 -3.24
N ILE A 48 7.59 21.31 -2.40
CA ILE A 48 6.96 21.80 -1.18
C ILE A 48 7.97 21.79 -0.03
N GLY A 49 8.20 22.93 0.60
CA GLY A 49 8.98 23.05 1.83
C GLY A 49 10.47 22.71 1.69
N SER A 50 11.01 22.68 0.47
CA SER A 50 12.43 22.41 0.23
C SER A 50 12.95 23.09 -1.03
N ARG A 51 14.27 23.03 -1.26
CA ARG A 51 14.88 23.44 -2.53
C ARG A 51 14.60 22.38 -3.62
N PRO A 52 14.70 22.74 -4.92
CA PRO A 52 14.65 21.79 -6.03
C PRO A 52 15.59 20.59 -5.82
N LEU A 53 15.20 19.42 -6.33
CA LEU A 53 16.00 18.20 -6.18
C LEU A 53 17.41 18.37 -6.74
N ALA A 54 17.55 18.97 -7.93
CA ALA A 54 18.85 19.23 -8.54
C ALA A 54 19.76 20.12 -7.65
N ASP A 55 19.17 21.12 -6.95
CA ASP A 55 19.95 21.97 -6.04
C ASP A 55 20.39 21.24 -4.77
N GLN A 56 19.57 20.33 -4.24
CA GLN A 56 19.95 19.50 -3.10
C GLN A 56 21.01 18.45 -3.46
N ALA A 57 20.99 17.95 -4.68
CA ALA A 57 21.92 16.95 -5.17
C ALA A 57 23.29 17.50 -5.59
N ARG A 58 23.47 18.84 -5.63
CA ARG A 58 24.77 19.45 -6.00
C ARG A 58 25.89 19.00 -5.09
N GLY A 59 26.93 18.41 -5.68
CA GLY A 59 28.10 17.90 -4.96
C GLY A 59 27.90 16.52 -4.32
N ALA A 60 26.69 15.97 -4.34
CA ALA A 60 26.45 14.59 -3.91
C ALA A 60 27.15 13.61 -4.88
N LYS A 61 27.87 12.65 -4.31
CA LYS A 61 28.55 11.59 -5.05
C LYS A 61 27.75 10.27 -5.01
N ARG A 62 27.02 10.05 -3.92
CA ARG A 62 26.21 8.85 -3.68
C ARG A 62 24.79 9.25 -3.35
N VAL A 63 23.85 8.77 -4.15
CA VAL A 63 22.41 9.03 -3.96
C VAL A 63 21.67 7.71 -3.88
N ALA A 64 20.89 7.51 -2.82
CA ALA A 64 19.99 6.38 -2.69
C ALA A 64 18.58 6.78 -3.13
N ILE A 65 17.97 6.04 -4.05
CA ILE A 65 16.57 6.19 -4.42
C ILE A 65 15.81 4.99 -3.84
N VAL A 66 14.88 5.24 -2.93
CA VAL A 66 14.02 4.19 -2.36
C VAL A 66 12.76 4.08 -3.19
N ILE A 67 12.44 2.87 -3.62
CA ILE A 67 11.22 2.55 -4.39
C ILE A 67 10.39 1.49 -3.67
N ASP A 68 9.09 1.45 -3.97
CA ASP A 68 8.21 0.38 -3.51
C ASP A 68 8.51 -0.95 -4.22
N ASP A 69 8.12 -2.06 -3.59
CA ASP A 69 8.19 -3.41 -4.17
C ASP A 69 7.00 -3.71 -5.12
N ILE A 70 7.03 -4.90 -5.75
CA ILE A 70 6.03 -5.32 -6.74
C ILE A 70 4.60 -5.42 -6.19
N THR A 71 4.40 -5.45 -4.88
CA THR A 71 3.06 -5.49 -4.27
C THR A 71 2.35 -4.13 -4.28
N ARG A 72 3.05 -3.10 -4.77
CA ARG A 72 2.55 -1.72 -4.84
C ARG A 72 2.45 -1.26 -6.30
N PRO A 73 1.35 -0.63 -6.72
CA PRO A 73 1.15 -0.11 -8.08
C PRO A 73 1.86 1.22 -8.32
N THR A 74 2.94 1.49 -7.62
CA THR A 74 3.73 2.72 -7.79
C THR A 74 4.30 2.77 -9.20
N PRO A 75 4.04 3.83 -9.97
CA PRO A 75 4.51 3.94 -11.34
C PRO A 75 6.00 4.32 -11.43
N SER A 76 6.86 3.47 -10.84
CA SER A 76 8.31 3.73 -10.74
C SER A 76 8.97 3.91 -12.10
N ARG A 77 8.46 3.24 -13.15
CA ARG A 77 8.93 3.42 -14.54
C ARG A 77 8.79 4.86 -15.07
N LEU A 78 7.85 5.62 -14.53
CA LEU A 78 7.66 7.04 -14.87
C LEU A 78 8.41 7.96 -13.91
N MET A 79 8.47 7.59 -12.63
CA MET A 79 9.06 8.41 -11.58
C MET A 79 10.59 8.40 -11.61
N LEU A 80 11.22 7.23 -11.81
CA LEU A 80 12.68 7.07 -11.81
C LEU A 80 13.36 7.90 -12.91
N PRO A 81 12.94 7.90 -14.18
CA PRO A 81 13.55 8.75 -15.20
C PRO A 81 13.50 10.25 -14.86
N ALA A 82 12.42 10.70 -14.22
CA ALA A 82 12.30 12.11 -13.81
C ALA A 82 13.30 12.46 -12.70
N VAL A 83 13.40 11.62 -11.65
CA VAL A 83 14.36 11.79 -10.54
C VAL A 83 15.78 11.72 -11.06
N ILE A 84 16.13 10.69 -11.83
CA ILE A 84 17.49 10.45 -12.36
C ILE A 84 17.94 11.63 -13.24
N ARG A 85 17.05 12.18 -14.05
CA ARG A 85 17.36 13.36 -14.88
C ARG A 85 17.78 14.57 -14.03
N GLU A 86 17.07 14.86 -12.94
CA GLU A 86 17.42 15.96 -12.04
C GLU A 86 18.76 15.68 -11.31
N LEU A 87 19.04 14.43 -10.94
CA LEU A 87 20.31 14.04 -10.33
C LEU A 87 21.48 14.21 -11.30
N HIS A 88 21.32 13.79 -12.56
CA HIS A 88 22.34 14.00 -13.59
C HIS A 88 22.55 15.48 -13.92
N ALA A 89 21.48 16.29 -13.95
CA ALA A 89 21.59 17.73 -14.12
C ALA A 89 22.38 18.41 -12.98
N ALA A 90 22.37 17.81 -11.78
CA ALA A 90 23.18 18.23 -10.63
C ALA A 90 24.63 17.72 -10.67
N GLY A 91 25.01 16.89 -11.66
CA GLY A 91 26.34 16.33 -11.80
C GLY A 91 26.54 14.98 -11.11
N VAL A 92 25.50 14.33 -10.60
CA VAL A 92 25.61 12.99 -10.01
C VAL A 92 25.84 11.96 -11.12
N ALA A 93 26.94 11.21 -11.02
CA ALA A 93 27.27 10.15 -11.97
C ALA A 93 26.33 8.92 -11.80
N ALA A 94 26.15 8.14 -12.87
CA ALA A 94 25.26 6.97 -12.83
C ALA A 94 25.71 5.93 -11.79
N GLU A 95 27.01 5.74 -11.64
CA GLU A 95 27.64 4.81 -10.68
C GLU A 95 27.40 5.23 -9.22
N GLY A 96 27.11 6.51 -9.00
CA GLY A 96 26.76 7.08 -7.69
C GLY A 96 25.30 6.88 -7.31
N ILE A 97 24.43 6.50 -8.25
CA ILE A 97 23.00 6.30 -8.00
C ILE A 97 22.74 4.82 -7.68
N ARG A 98 22.15 4.57 -6.52
CA ARG A 98 21.69 3.25 -6.10
C ARG A 98 20.20 3.25 -5.85
N ILE A 99 19.48 2.28 -6.39
CA ILE A 99 18.05 2.10 -6.21
C ILE A 99 17.83 0.99 -5.19
N VAL A 100 17.12 1.30 -4.11
CA VAL A 100 16.83 0.37 -3.01
C VAL A 100 15.36 0.00 -3.07
N VAL A 101 15.06 -1.29 -3.27
CA VAL A 101 13.68 -1.80 -3.26
C VAL A 101 13.24 -2.02 -1.82
N GLY A 102 12.23 -1.30 -1.39
CA GLY A 102 11.65 -1.32 -0.05
C GLY A 102 10.71 -2.50 0.16
N VAL A 103 11.23 -3.71 0.24
CA VAL A 103 10.43 -4.93 0.46
C VAL A 103 9.96 -5.11 1.91
N GLY A 104 10.54 -4.37 2.86
CA GLY A 104 10.25 -4.55 4.28
C GLY A 104 10.47 -6.01 4.72
N SER A 105 9.42 -6.65 5.19
CA SER A 105 9.41 -8.07 5.56
C SER A 105 8.83 -8.99 4.48
N HIS A 106 8.49 -8.47 3.30
CA HIS A 106 8.04 -9.27 2.16
C HIS A 106 9.23 -10.07 1.57
N ARG A 107 8.94 -11.01 0.67
CA ARG A 107 9.98 -11.69 -0.10
C ARG A 107 10.78 -10.70 -0.97
N THR A 108 12.01 -11.03 -1.24
CA THR A 108 12.82 -10.31 -2.22
C THR A 108 12.22 -10.46 -3.63
N MET A 109 12.42 -9.47 -4.46
CA MET A 109 12.01 -9.50 -5.86
C MET A 109 13.07 -10.20 -6.70
N THR A 110 12.62 -10.93 -7.72
CA THR A 110 13.48 -11.49 -8.75
C THR A 110 14.01 -10.40 -9.68
N PRO A 111 15.12 -10.65 -10.43
CA PRO A 111 15.60 -9.69 -11.43
C PRO A 111 14.55 -9.30 -12.47
N ALA A 112 13.70 -10.23 -12.90
CA ALA A 112 12.63 -9.97 -13.85
C ALA A 112 11.55 -9.04 -13.27
N GLU A 113 11.16 -9.24 -12.00
CA GLU A 113 10.23 -8.37 -11.31
C GLU A 113 10.82 -6.97 -11.08
N ILE A 114 12.11 -6.87 -10.77
CA ILE A 114 12.81 -5.59 -10.67
C ILE A 114 12.76 -4.86 -12.01
N ALA A 115 13.13 -5.53 -13.11
CA ALA A 115 13.07 -4.96 -14.45
C ALA A 115 11.62 -4.52 -14.83
N GLU A 116 10.61 -5.28 -14.40
CA GLU A 116 9.20 -4.91 -14.58
C GLU A 116 8.88 -3.57 -13.93
N ILE A 117 9.33 -3.31 -12.70
CA ILE A 117 8.94 -2.09 -11.97
C ILE A 117 9.85 -0.89 -12.23
N VAL A 118 11.15 -1.08 -12.47
CA VAL A 118 12.08 0.04 -12.74
C VAL A 118 12.20 0.39 -14.21
N GLY A 119 11.93 -0.55 -15.10
CA GLY A 119 12.09 -0.43 -16.55
C GLY A 119 13.38 -1.06 -17.07
N GLU A 120 13.29 -1.63 -18.27
CA GLU A 120 14.39 -2.31 -18.94
C GLU A 120 15.55 -1.36 -19.30
N ASP A 121 15.28 -0.06 -19.44
CA ASP A 121 16.29 0.96 -19.70
C ASP A 121 17.11 1.33 -18.44
N ILE A 122 16.51 1.20 -17.25
CA ILE A 122 17.12 1.59 -15.96
C ILE A 122 17.83 0.39 -15.35
N PHE A 123 17.21 -0.79 -15.34
CA PHE A 123 17.70 -1.97 -14.66
C PHE A 123 19.17 -2.33 -15.01
N PRO A 124 19.61 -2.33 -16.27
CA PRO A 124 21.00 -2.65 -16.61
C PRO A 124 21.99 -1.50 -16.34
N ARG A 125 21.51 -0.26 -16.15
CA ARG A 125 22.37 0.94 -16.05
C ARG A 125 22.66 1.38 -14.62
N TYR A 126 21.82 0.98 -13.66
CA TYR A 126 21.94 1.39 -12.28
C TYR A 126 21.96 0.18 -11.35
N THR A 127 22.68 0.31 -10.23
CA THR A 127 22.66 -0.71 -9.18
C THR A 127 21.30 -0.71 -8.49
N VAL A 128 20.55 -1.81 -8.61
CA VAL A 128 19.28 -2.02 -7.92
C VAL A 128 19.44 -3.14 -6.89
N VAL A 129 19.10 -2.88 -5.63
CA VAL A 129 19.26 -3.83 -4.54
C VAL A 129 17.94 -4.06 -3.81
N ASN A 130 17.62 -5.33 -3.52
CA ASN A 130 16.55 -5.65 -2.58
C ASN A 130 16.99 -5.32 -1.15
N HIS A 131 16.12 -4.68 -0.38
CA HIS A 131 16.34 -4.55 1.05
C HIS A 131 16.29 -5.92 1.74
N GLN A 132 17.11 -6.10 2.79
CA GLN A 132 17.22 -7.34 3.57
C GLN A 132 17.04 -7.03 5.06
N ALA A 133 15.79 -7.06 5.52
CA ALA A 133 15.42 -6.66 6.88
C ALA A 133 16.01 -7.55 7.99
N ARG A 134 16.47 -8.76 7.66
CA ARG A 134 16.98 -9.75 8.62
C ARG A 134 18.50 -9.91 8.59
N ASP A 135 19.19 -9.23 7.67
CA ASP A 135 20.63 -9.30 7.54
C ASP A 135 21.30 -8.08 8.18
N PRO A 136 21.96 -8.25 9.35
CA PRO A 136 22.62 -7.13 10.04
C PRO A 136 23.72 -6.45 9.22
N GLN A 137 24.33 -7.15 8.25
CA GLN A 137 25.37 -6.57 7.41
C GLN A 137 24.82 -5.50 6.46
N HIS A 138 23.54 -5.62 6.09
CA HIS A 138 22.84 -4.67 5.23
C HIS A 138 22.12 -3.56 6.01
N LEU A 139 22.21 -3.56 7.35
CA LEU A 139 21.55 -2.60 8.21
C LEU A 139 22.56 -1.66 8.90
N ALA A 140 22.16 -0.44 9.13
CA ALA A 140 22.83 0.52 10.01
C ALA A 140 21.89 0.87 11.16
N ASP A 141 22.40 0.79 12.39
CA ASP A 141 21.71 1.27 13.58
C ASP A 141 21.76 2.82 13.59
N ILE A 142 20.62 3.45 13.76
CA ILE A 142 20.47 4.90 13.85
C ILE A 142 19.84 5.34 15.18
N GLY A 143 19.82 4.46 16.18
CA GLY A 143 19.34 4.73 17.53
C GLY A 143 17.96 4.16 17.84
N ARG A 144 17.14 4.94 18.51
CA ARG A 144 15.79 4.54 18.94
C ARG A 144 14.78 5.62 18.67
N SER A 145 13.55 5.18 18.43
CA SER A 145 12.39 6.06 18.31
C SER A 145 12.01 6.69 19.66
N PRO A 146 11.14 7.70 19.71
CA PRO A 146 10.62 8.27 20.95
C PRO A 146 9.95 7.25 21.88
N ARG A 147 9.34 6.20 21.33
CA ARG A 147 8.75 5.09 22.13
C ARG A 147 9.75 3.94 22.42
N GLY A 148 11.04 4.15 22.15
CA GLY A 148 12.10 3.18 22.45
C GLY A 148 12.23 2.03 21.44
N ILE A 149 11.53 2.07 20.31
CA ILE A 149 11.67 1.07 19.24
C ILE A 149 13.06 1.16 18.62
N PRO A 150 13.81 0.06 18.48
CA PRO A 150 15.09 0.07 17.77
C PRO A 150 14.93 0.64 16.37
N ALA A 151 15.79 1.58 15.98
CA ALA A 151 15.76 2.21 14.67
C ALA A 151 16.98 1.75 13.86
N SER A 152 16.75 0.92 12.85
CA SER A 152 17.76 0.53 11.87
C SER A 152 17.22 0.63 10.46
N VAL A 153 18.06 1.05 9.53
CA VAL A 153 17.69 1.20 8.10
C VAL A 153 18.75 0.58 7.21
N ASN A 154 18.41 0.41 5.94
CA ASN A 154 19.34 -0.08 4.94
C ASN A 154 20.63 0.77 4.91
N ARG A 155 21.77 0.10 5.03
CA ARG A 155 23.09 0.72 5.10
C ARG A 155 23.39 1.63 3.90
N THR A 156 22.93 1.23 2.69
CA THR A 156 23.11 2.05 1.47
C THR A 156 22.56 3.47 1.63
N ILE A 157 21.47 3.64 2.41
CA ILE A 157 20.89 4.96 2.65
C ILE A 157 21.81 5.80 3.53
N VAL A 158 22.26 5.24 4.65
CA VAL A 158 23.12 5.96 5.61
C VAL A 158 24.49 6.32 5.00
N GLU A 159 24.96 5.54 4.05
CA GLU A 159 26.20 5.78 3.33
C GLU A 159 26.05 6.74 2.14
N SER A 160 24.84 7.24 1.87
CA SER A 160 24.58 8.17 0.78
C SER A 160 24.70 9.62 1.25
N ASP A 161 24.93 10.53 0.30
CA ASP A 161 24.98 11.98 0.55
C ASP A 161 23.57 12.61 0.46
N LEU A 162 22.64 11.91 -0.22
CA LEU A 162 21.24 12.29 -0.40
C LEU A 162 20.39 11.03 -0.55
N ALA A 163 19.21 11.03 0.05
CA ALA A 163 18.20 9.99 -0.18
C ALA A 163 16.95 10.59 -0.84
N VAL A 164 16.42 9.90 -1.86
CA VAL A 164 15.17 10.24 -2.52
C VAL A 164 14.15 9.13 -2.24
N LEU A 165 13.08 9.48 -1.52
CA LEU A 165 11.99 8.56 -1.22
C LEU A 165 10.93 8.67 -2.29
N THR A 166 10.60 7.56 -2.96
CA THR A 166 9.50 7.53 -3.92
C THR A 166 8.37 6.62 -3.43
N GLY A 167 7.16 6.84 -3.92
CA GLY A 167 6.01 6.03 -3.57
C GLY A 167 4.70 6.67 -4.01
N PHE A 168 3.59 6.03 -3.66
CA PHE A 168 2.26 6.58 -3.94
C PHE A 168 1.41 6.65 -2.67
N ILE A 169 0.40 7.50 -2.68
CA ILE A 169 -0.49 7.70 -1.54
C ILE A 169 -1.80 6.97 -1.79
N LYS A 170 -2.18 6.12 -0.81
CA LYS A 170 -3.50 5.50 -0.71
C LYS A 170 -3.90 5.34 0.76
N PRO A 171 -5.17 5.08 1.08
CA PRO A 171 -5.57 4.66 2.40
C PRO A 171 -4.77 3.44 2.88
N HIS A 172 -4.38 3.42 4.15
CA HIS A 172 -3.54 2.38 4.72
C HIS A 172 -4.06 1.93 6.09
N ASN A 173 -4.08 0.62 6.29
CA ASN A 173 -4.69 -0.04 7.45
C ASN A 173 -4.09 0.31 8.81
N VAL A 174 -2.83 0.68 8.87
CA VAL A 174 -2.11 0.97 10.13
C VAL A 174 -1.66 2.43 10.19
N ALA A 175 -1.13 2.98 9.09
CA ALA A 175 -0.57 4.32 9.04
C ALA A 175 -1.58 5.42 8.61
N GLY A 176 -2.87 5.08 8.47
CA GLY A 176 -3.88 5.95 7.90
C GLY A 176 -3.73 6.11 6.38
N TYR A 177 -2.58 6.57 5.91
CA TYR A 177 -2.19 6.67 4.49
C TYR A 177 -0.77 6.17 4.27
N SER A 178 -0.46 5.67 3.06
CA SER A 178 0.89 5.29 2.64
C SER A 178 1.77 6.52 2.35
N GLY A 179 3.01 6.29 1.94
CA GLY A 179 3.96 7.35 1.55
C GLY A 179 4.67 8.05 2.71
N GLY A 180 5.39 9.12 2.40
CA GLY A 180 6.21 9.83 3.35
C GLY A 180 7.36 8.98 3.90
N TYR A 181 7.72 9.18 5.16
CA TYR A 181 8.75 8.38 5.84
C TYR A 181 8.44 6.89 5.96
N LYS A 182 7.25 6.43 5.51
CA LYS A 182 7.01 4.99 5.37
C LYS A 182 7.95 4.30 4.37
N ALA A 183 8.53 5.03 3.44
CA ALA A 183 9.58 4.51 2.58
C ALA A 183 10.86 4.13 3.36
N TYR A 184 11.10 4.74 4.53
CA TYR A 184 12.11 4.27 5.47
C TYR A 184 11.55 3.23 6.43
N PHE A 185 10.46 3.57 7.12
CA PHE A 185 9.88 2.86 8.25
C PHE A 185 8.44 2.41 7.93
N PRO A 186 8.22 1.15 7.51
CA PRO A 186 9.10 -0.03 7.65
C PRO A 186 9.79 -0.51 6.36
N ALA A 187 9.67 0.16 5.21
CA ALA A 187 10.00 -0.43 3.91
C ALA A 187 11.48 -0.83 3.74
N VAL A 188 12.42 -0.09 4.35
CA VAL A 188 13.86 -0.39 4.32
C VAL A 188 14.47 -0.47 5.72
N SER A 189 13.67 -0.90 6.71
CA SER A 189 14.08 -1.05 8.11
C SER A 189 14.42 -2.49 8.49
N GLY A 190 15.22 -2.65 9.53
CA GLY A 190 15.47 -3.96 10.13
C GLY A 190 14.22 -4.58 10.76
N ILE A 191 14.23 -5.91 10.89
CA ILE A 191 13.06 -6.68 11.33
C ILE A 191 12.53 -6.24 12.71
N ASP A 192 13.42 -5.90 13.65
CA ASP A 192 13.02 -5.44 15.00
C ASP A 192 12.31 -4.09 14.95
N THR A 193 12.75 -3.18 14.07
CA THR A 193 12.06 -1.91 13.79
C THR A 193 10.67 -2.18 13.20
N ILE A 194 10.58 -3.09 12.23
CA ILE A 194 9.32 -3.46 11.58
C ILE A 194 8.32 -4.02 12.61
N VAL A 195 8.76 -4.96 13.44
CA VAL A 195 7.92 -5.58 14.47
C VAL A 195 7.46 -4.54 15.50
N GLY A 196 8.39 -3.77 16.05
CA GLY A 196 8.08 -2.73 17.04
C GLY A 196 7.05 -1.71 16.55
N LEU A 197 7.19 -1.24 15.30
CA LEU A 197 6.22 -0.35 14.68
C LEU A 197 4.85 -1.01 14.54
N HIS A 198 4.79 -2.26 14.09
CA HIS A 198 3.50 -2.94 13.92
C HIS A 198 2.83 -3.30 15.24
N ASP A 199 3.56 -3.41 16.34
CA ASP A 199 2.98 -3.62 17.67
C ASP A 199 2.21 -2.40 18.17
N LEU A 200 2.50 -1.19 17.67
CA LEU A 200 1.76 0.02 18.00
C LEU A 200 0.27 -0.05 17.64
N GLN A 201 -0.11 -0.84 16.64
CA GLN A 201 -1.53 -1.06 16.31
C GLN A 201 -2.31 -1.83 17.38
N LYS A 202 -1.61 -2.44 18.36
CA LYS A 202 -2.18 -3.22 19.46
C LYS A 202 -2.35 -2.38 20.73
N LEU A 203 -1.92 -1.12 20.73
CA LEU A 203 -2.02 -0.25 21.91
C LEU A 203 -3.49 -0.05 22.31
N PRO A 204 -3.84 -0.27 23.59
CA PRO A 204 -5.17 0.02 24.10
C PRO A 204 -5.51 1.51 24.00
N GLY A 205 -6.72 1.83 23.57
CA GLY A 205 -7.21 3.22 23.48
C GLY A 205 -6.65 4.06 22.33
N GLU A 206 -5.61 3.58 21.62
CA GLU A 206 -4.99 4.29 20.49
C GLU A 206 -5.11 3.45 19.20
N PRO A 207 -6.30 3.28 18.63
CA PRO A 207 -6.46 2.41 17.47
C PRO A 207 -5.89 3.04 16.20
N CYS A 208 -5.09 2.25 15.47
CA CYS A 208 -4.74 2.59 14.09
C CYS A 208 -5.92 2.23 13.18
N ARG A 209 -6.48 3.21 12.48
CA ARG A 209 -7.62 3.03 11.56
C ARG A 209 -7.25 3.44 10.14
N LEU A 210 -7.96 2.85 9.19
CA LEU A 210 -7.84 3.22 7.79
C LEU A 210 -8.28 4.69 7.62
N GLY A 211 -7.50 5.46 6.88
CA GLY A 211 -7.82 6.85 6.57
C GLY A 211 -7.60 7.86 7.69
N GLU A 212 -7.15 7.44 8.88
CA GLU A 212 -6.83 8.34 10.01
C GLU A 212 -5.31 8.42 10.20
N ILE A 213 -4.72 9.60 9.93
CA ILE A 213 -3.26 9.83 10.10
C ILE A 213 -2.87 10.17 11.53
N ASP A 214 -3.81 10.64 12.32
CA ASP A 214 -3.61 10.89 13.75
C ASP A 214 -3.69 9.56 14.52
N ASN A 215 -2.58 8.83 14.50
CA ASN A 215 -2.46 7.51 15.11
C ASN A 215 -1.02 7.25 15.54
N PRO A 216 -0.78 6.33 16.54
CA PRO A 216 0.54 6.09 17.10
C PRO A 216 1.57 5.57 16.09
N PHE A 217 1.15 4.77 15.11
CA PHE A 217 2.08 4.27 14.09
C PHE A 217 2.60 5.40 13.20
N ARG A 218 1.70 6.26 12.69
CA ARG A 218 2.10 7.39 11.84
C ARG A 218 2.96 8.37 12.60
N ALA A 219 2.57 8.72 13.82
CA ALA A 219 3.34 9.62 14.68
C ALA A 219 4.77 9.11 14.90
N GLU A 220 4.94 7.82 15.16
CA GLU A 220 6.25 7.20 15.37
C GLU A 220 7.10 7.19 14.10
N VAL A 221 6.52 6.79 12.97
CA VAL A 221 7.19 6.82 11.65
C VAL A 221 7.69 8.22 11.31
N ASP A 222 6.85 9.23 11.55
CA ASP A 222 7.20 10.62 11.23
C ASP A 222 8.23 11.20 12.21
N ALA A 223 8.26 10.72 13.45
CA ALA A 223 9.29 11.07 14.43
C ALA A 223 10.64 10.37 14.16
N MET A 224 10.60 9.14 13.61
CA MET A 224 11.81 8.40 13.25
C MET A 224 12.48 8.91 11.97
N GLY A 225 11.74 9.54 11.05
CA GLY A 225 12.28 10.05 9.79
C GLY A 225 13.56 10.87 9.96
N PRO A 226 13.57 11.89 10.84
CA PRO A 226 14.74 12.72 11.10
C PRO A 226 15.93 12.01 11.77
N LEU A 227 15.77 10.78 12.28
CA LEU A 227 16.89 9.97 12.80
C LEU A 227 17.81 9.46 11.69
N VAL A 228 17.33 9.39 10.45
CA VAL A 228 18.16 9.03 9.29
C VAL A 228 19.11 10.21 9.03
N PRO A 229 20.45 10.01 9.18
CA PRO A 229 21.42 11.11 9.17
C PRO A 229 21.79 11.55 7.74
N VAL A 230 20.81 11.58 6.84
CA VAL A 230 21.03 11.90 5.42
C VAL A 230 19.95 12.87 4.96
N PRO A 231 20.31 13.96 4.24
CA PRO A 231 19.33 14.82 3.60
C PRO A 231 18.33 13.99 2.79
N THR A 232 17.05 14.26 2.96
CA THR A 232 16.00 13.44 2.39
C THR A 232 15.04 14.28 1.55
N PHE A 233 14.77 13.83 0.33
CA PHE A 233 13.80 14.40 -0.59
C PHE A 233 12.69 13.40 -0.87
N LEU A 234 11.44 13.85 -0.93
CA LEU A 234 10.27 13.00 -1.21
C LEU A 234 9.73 13.26 -2.61
N LEU A 235 9.33 12.20 -3.29
CA LEU A 235 8.44 12.24 -4.45
C LEU A 235 7.31 11.24 -4.23
N ASN A 236 6.10 11.71 -3.97
CA ASN A 236 4.91 10.87 -3.89
C ASN A 236 3.89 11.24 -4.96
N VAL A 237 3.16 10.25 -5.45
CA VAL A 237 2.12 10.43 -6.45
C VAL A 237 0.76 9.93 -5.95
N VAL A 238 -0.31 10.51 -6.46
CA VAL A 238 -1.67 9.99 -6.37
C VAL A 238 -2.01 9.37 -7.71
N ILE A 239 -2.51 8.15 -7.71
CA ILE A 239 -2.86 7.40 -8.92
C ILE A 239 -4.34 7.05 -8.95
N ASN A 240 -4.90 6.87 -10.14
CA ASN A 240 -6.27 6.40 -10.33
C ASN A 240 -6.33 4.86 -10.43
N ARG A 241 -7.54 4.30 -10.61
CA ARG A 241 -7.78 2.86 -10.78
C ARG A 241 -7.01 2.23 -11.96
N HIS A 242 -6.66 3.03 -12.96
CA HIS A 242 -5.87 2.60 -14.13
C HIS A 242 -4.35 2.73 -13.90
N LYS A 243 -3.92 3.00 -12.66
CA LYS A 243 -2.51 3.20 -12.24
C LYS A 243 -1.84 4.40 -12.93
N GLN A 244 -2.63 5.34 -13.45
CA GLN A 244 -2.14 6.57 -14.06
C GLN A 244 -1.90 7.63 -12.97
N ILE A 245 -0.83 8.39 -13.10
CA ILE A 245 -0.54 9.50 -12.18
C ILE A 245 -1.59 10.60 -12.39
N VAL A 246 -2.25 10.98 -11.30
CA VAL A 246 -3.25 12.06 -11.26
C VAL A 246 -2.64 13.34 -10.70
N ARG A 247 -1.81 13.22 -9.66
CA ARG A 247 -1.09 14.32 -8.98
C ARG A 247 0.27 13.83 -8.54
N ALA A 248 1.22 14.77 -8.41
CA ALA A 248 2.55 14.52 -7.87
C ALA A 248 2.88 15.58 -6.81
N PHE A 249 3.59 15.15 -5.78
CA PHE A 249 4.00 15.96 -4.64
C PHE A 249 5.45 15.65 -4.32
N ALA A 250 6.31 16.67 -4.29
CA ALA A 250 7.73 16.49 -4.03
C ALA A 250 8.22 17.53 -3.02
N GLY A 251 9.33 17.24 -2.35
CA GLY A 251 9.99 18.17 -1.46
C GLY A 251 10.30 17.63 -0.08
N ASP A 252 10.06 18.44 0.97
CA ASP A 252 10.21 18.01 2.36
C ASP A 252 9.31 16.82 2.66
N PRO A 253 9.85 15.73 3.23
CA PRO A 253 9.11 14.48 3.36
C PRO A 253 7.80 14.58 4.15
N ARG A 254 7.74 15.48 5.15
CA ARG A 254 6.54 15.68 5.97
C ARG A 254 5.53 16.56 5.25
N GLN A 255 5.98 17.74 4.75
CA GLN A 255 5.08 18.71 4.15
C GLN A 255 4.50 18.22 2.81
N ALA A 256 5.32 17.64 1.94
CA ALA A 256 4.88 17.07 0.68
C ALA A 256 3.96 15.85 0.89
N HIS A 257 4.23 15.00 1.90
CA HIS A 257 3.35 13.91 2.27
C HIS A 257 2.00 14.41 2.78
N GLN A 258 1.96 15.42 3.65
CA GLN A 258 0.72 16.01 4.16
C GLN A 258 -0.15 16.57 3.01
N ALA A 259 0.47 17.28 2.07
CA ALA A 259 -0.23 17.78 0.88
C ALA A 259 -0.80 16.64 0.02
N ALA A 260 -0.02 15.57 -0.18
CA ALA A 260 -0.45 14.39 -0.93
C ALA A 260 -1.60 13.63 -0.21
N VAL A 261 -1.56 13.52 1.11
CA VAL A 261 -2.64 12.94 1.92
C VAL A 261 -3.91 13.77 1.80
N ALA A 262 -3.82 15.10 1.94
CA ALA A 262 -4.98 15.99 1.83
C ALA A 262 -5.68 15.87 0.47
N GLU A 263 -4.92 15.70 -0.61
CA GLU A 263 -5.47 15.43 -1.95
C GLU A 263 -6.11 14.02 -2.04
N THR A 264 -5.47 13.01 -1.43
CA THR A 264 -5.98 11.64 -1.46
C THR A 264 -7.26 11.50 -0.64
N VAL A 265 -7.38 12.18 0.51
CA VAL A 265 -8.62 12.21 1.32
C VAL A 265 -9.82 12.63 0.49
N LYS A 266 -9.69 13.72 -0.29
CA LYS A 266 -10.79 14.22 -1.14
C LYS A 266 -11.26 13.20 -2.17
N ARG A 267 -10.37 12.34 -2.63
CA ARG A 267 -10.62 11.38 -3.73
C ARG A 267 -11.02 10.01 -3.24
N ALA A 268 -10.38 9.55 -2.15
CA ALA A 268 -10.58 8.21 -1.60
C ALA A 268 -11.85 8.09 -0.76
N THR A 269 -12.37 9.21 -0.25
CA THR A 269 -13.50 9.23 0.67
C THR A 269 -14.82 9.19 -0.09
N VAL A 270 -15.67 8.21 0.24
CA VAL A 270 -16.96 7.99 -0.40
C VAL A 270 -18.06 7.88 0.68
N PRO A 271 -19.15 8.65 0.58
CA PRO A 271 -20.29 8.48 1.47
C PRO A 271 -20.93 7.11 1.26
N VAL A 272 -21.35 6.49 2.34
CA VAL A 272 -22.07 5.20 2.37
C VAL A 272 -23.36 5.41 3.15
N SER A 273 -24.48 4.94 2.60
CA SER A 273 -25.79 5.19 3.16
C SER A 273 -25.93 4.65 4.59
N GLN A 274 -25.49 3.39 4.80
CA GLN A 274 -25.50 2.68 6.09
C GLN A 274 -24.63 1.43 6.01
N PRO A 275 -24.25 0.82 7.14
CA PRO A 275 -23.60 -0.49 7.15
C PRO A 275 -24.47 -1.55 6.45
N ALA A 276 -23.84 -2.42 5.66
CA ALA A 276 -24.53 -3.40 4.83
C ALA A 276 -24.63 -4.78 5.50
N ASP A 277 -25.63 -5.58 5.06
CA ASP A 277 -25.77 -6.99 5.42
C ASP A 277 -24.68 -7.83 4.73
N VAL A 278 -24.35 -7.49 3.48
CA VAL A 278 -23.30 -8.15 2.70
C VAL A 278 -22.42 -7.09 2.06
N VAL A 279 -21.09 -7.22 2.23
CA VAL A 279 -20.11 -6.37 1.55
C VAL A 279 -19.27 -7.21 0.60
N LEU A 280 -19.29 -6.89 -0.70
CA LEU A 280 -18.35 -7.42 -1.67
C LEU A 280 -17.15 -6.47 -1.76
N ALA A 281 -16.00 -6.89 -1.22
CA ALA A 281 -14.75 -6.17 -1.23
C ALA A 281 -13.83 -6.71 -2.32
N GLY A 282 -13.66 -5.97 -3.40
CA GLY A 282 -12.70 -6.29 -4.46
C GLY A 282 -11.27 -5.96 -4.06
N GLY A 283 -10.33 -6.80 -4.42
CA GLY A 283 -8.89 -6.64 -4.14
C GLY A 283 -8.21 -5.50 -4.89
N GLY A 284 -8.92 -4.81 -5.82
CA GLY A 284 -8.41 -3.67 -6.59
C GLY A 284 -7.50 -4.05 -7.77
N GLY A 285 -7.44 -5.33 -8.14
CA GLY A 285 -6.62 -5.86 -9.23
C GLY A 285 -5.12 -5.85 -8.93
N TYR A 286 -4.33 -6.34 -9.88
CA TYR A 286 -2.87 -6.42 -9.77
C TYR A 286 -2.24 -5.02 -9.60
N PRO A 287 -1.25 -4.87 -8.72
CA PRO A 287 -0.68 -5.86 -7.82
C PRO A 287 -1.35 -5.96 -6.45
N SER A 288 -2.43 -5.22 -6.19
CA SER A 288 -3.07 -5.17 -4.87
C SER A 288 -3.71 -6.49 -4.45
N ASP A 289 -4.08 -7.34 -5.43
CA ASP A 289 -4.62 -8.68 -5.24
C ASP A 289 -3.62 -9.80 -5.62
N ILE A 290 -2.31 -9.54 -5.53
CA ILE A 290 -1.28 -10.53 -5.90
C ILE A 290 -1.31 -11.77 -4.99
N SER A 291 -1.64 -11.60 -3.71
CA SER A 291 -1.79 -12.68 -2.73
C SER A 291 -2.94 -12.42 -1.78
N LEU A 292 -3.44 -13.48 -1.12
CA LEU A 292 -4.48 -13.33 -0.10
C LEU A 292 -4.02 -12.43 1.06
N TYR A 293 -2.72 -12.48 1.42
CA TYR A 293 -2.16 -11.59 2.42
C TYR A 293 -2.35 -10.10 2.04
N GLN A 294 -2.13 -9.74 0.78
CA GLN A 294 -2.39 -8.39 0.31
C GLN A 294 -3.89 -8.06 0.25
N GLY A 295 -4.74 -9.08 0.05
CA GLY A 295 -6.21 -8.98 0.13
C GLY A 295 -6.74 -8.46 1.46
N ILE A 296 -5.94 -8.54 2.56
CA ILE A 296 -6.30 -7.95 3.87
C ILE A 296 -6.55 -6.44 3.76
N ASN A 297 -5.94 -5.76 2.80
CA ASN A 297 -6.17 -4.33 2.59
C ASN A 297 -7.63 -4.05 2.19
N ALA A 298 -8.22 -4.90 1.34
CA ALA A 298 -9.63 -4.78 0.98
C ALA A 298 -10.55 -5.08 2.17
N LEU A 299 -10.24 -6.13 2.94
CA LEU A 299 -10.99 -6.46 4.16
C LEU A 299 -10.91 -5.34 5.20
N THR A 300 -9.74 -4.74 5.37
CA THR A 300 -9.50 -3.60 6.27
C THR A 300 -10.36 -2.40 5.92
N SER A 301 -10.58 -2.13 4.63
CA SER A 301 -11.45 -1.03 4.16
C SER A 301 -12.92 -1.23 4.52
N VAL A 302 -13.30 -2.45 4.90
CA VAL A 302 -14.66 -2.75 5.39
C VAL A 302 -14.74 -2.63 6.91
N VAL A 303 -13.74 -3.13 7.66
CA VAL A 303 -13.87 -3.37 9.11
C VAL A 303 -12.99 -2.48 10.02
N ARG A 304 -11.96 -1.81 9.50
CA ARG A 304 -11.04 -0.99 10.31
C ARG A 304 -11.23 0.52 10.13
N LEU A 305 -12.44 0.93 9.85
CA LEU A 305 -12.91 2.30 9.90
C LEU A 305 -13.42 2.65 11.31
N ARG A 306 -13.69 3.93 11.56
CA ARG A 306 -14.32 4.39 12.82
C ARG A 306 -15.68 3.70 13.02
N LYS A 307 -16.46 3.60 11.95
CA LYS A 307 -17.68 2.80 11.87
C LYS A 307 -17.48 1.76 10.76
N PRO A 308 -17.52 0.45 11.06
CA PRO A 308 -17.44 -0.59 10.03
C PRO A 308 -18.55 -0.45 8.97
N LEU A 309 -18.26 -0.83 7.74
CA LEU A 309 -19.24 -0.80 6.63
C LEU A 309 -20.11 -2.06 6.59
N VAL A 310 -19.77 -3.07 7.35
CA VAL A 310 -20.54 -4.31 7.52
C VAL A 310 -21.20 -4.29 8.89
N LYS A 311 -22.46 -4.73 8.99
CA LYS A 311 -23.19 -4.95 10.26
C LYS A 311 -22.48 -6.01 11.11
N GLU A 312 -22.76 -6.07 12.41
CA GLU A 312 -22.16 -7.05 13.33
C GLU A 312 -22.46 -8.50 12.92
N ASP A 313 -23.68 -8.77 12.45
CA ASP A 313 -24.13 -10.05 11.91
C ASP A 313 -23.95 -10.15 10.39
N GLY A 314 -23.30 -9.17 9.78
CA GLY A 314 -23.10 -9.08 8.34
C GLY A 314 -21.99 -10.00 7.82
N GLN A 315 -21.92 -10.15 6.52
CA GLN A 315 -20.99 -11.02 5.83
C GLN A 315 -20.12 -10.23 4.85
N VAL A 316 -18.88 -10.68 4.65
CA VAL A 316 -17.95 -10.08 3.69
C VAL A 316 -17.56 -11.11 2.64
N ILE A 317 -17.60 -10.71 1.38
CA ILE A 317 -17.07 -11.45 0.24
C ILE A 317 -15.80 -10.76 -0.20
N LEU A 318 -14.67 -11.45 -0.10
CA LEU A 318 -13.38 -10.95 -0.57
C LEU A 318 -13.08 -11.56 -1.94
N LEU A 319 -13.03 -10.70 -2.97
CA LEU A 319 -12.81 -11.08 -4.36
C LEU A 319 -11.44 -10.63 -4.85
N GLY A 320 -10.64 -11.55 -5.37
CA GLY A 320 -9.34 -11.24 -5.97
C GLY A 320 -8.70 -12.44 -6.66
N GLU A 321 -7.76 -12.20 -7.56
CA GLU A 321 -7.04 -13.27 -8.24
C GLU A 321 -6.17 -14.08 -7.28
N PHE A 322 -5.41 -13.39 -6.40
CA PHE A 322 -4.49 -13.97 -5.43
C PHE A 322 -3.58 -15.03 -6.05
N ARG A 323 -2.94 -14.72 -7.18
CA ARG A 323 -2.14 -15.66 -7.98
C ARG A 323 -0.97 -16.29 -7.21
N GLU A 324 -0.47 -15.65 -6.14
CA GLU A 324 0.53 -16.20 -5.22
C GLU A 324 -0.10 -16.94 -4.02
N GLY A 325 -1.36 -17.35 -4.13
CA GLY A 325 -2.06 -18.08 -3.09
C GLY A 325 -2.18 -17.27 -1.79
N LEU A 326 -1.73 -17.85 -0.67
CA LEU A 326 -1.75 -17.17 0.64
C LEU A 326 -0.80 -15.98 0.71
N GLY A 327 0.34 -16.02 0.01
CA GLY A 327 1.45 -15.09 0.12
C GLY A 327 2.60 -15.63 0.96
N SER A 328 3.80 -15.11 0.72
CA SER A 328 5.06 -15.51 1.37
C SER A 328 5.14 -15.16 2.86
N GLU A 329 4.21 -14.37 3.35
CA GLU A 329 4.12 -13.95 4.76
C GLU A 329 3.58 -15.04 5.67
N PHE A 330 3.09 -16.14 5.11
CA PHE A 330 2.61 -17.33 5.83
C PHE A 330 3.61 -18.49 5.74
N GLY A 331 3.67 -19.31 6.78
CA GLY A 331 4.49 -20.53 6.83
C GLY A 331 5.91 -20.31 7.36
N SER A 332 6.79 -21.30 7.08
CA SER A 332 8.19 -21.30 7.56
C SER A 332 8.98 -20.12 6.98
N GLY A 333 9.47 -19.24 7.85
CA GLY A 333 10.17 -18.00 7.45
C GLY A 333 9.25 -16.79 7.23
N GLY A 334 7.95 -16.98 7.16
CA GLY A 334 6.98 -15.89 7.08
C GLY A 334 6.78 -15.17 8.42
N ARG A 335 6.01 -14.09 8.38
CA ARG A 335 5.68 -13.28 9.56
C ARG A 335 4.56 -13.89 10.39
N HIS A 336 3.69 -14.68 9.77
CA HIS A 336 2.50 -15.25 10.38
C HIS A 336 2.52 -16.77 10.34
N LYS A 337 2.15 -17.38 11.46
CA LYS A 337 2.06 -18.84 11.59
C LYS A 337 0.92 -19.38 10.71
N ASP A 338 -0.24 -18.76 10.79
CA ASP A 338 -1.45 -19.16 10.11
C ASP A 338 -2.39 -17.98 9.84
N LEU A 339 -3.36 -18.22 8.98
CA LEU A 339 -4.35 -17.22 8.54
C LEU A 339 -5.32 -16.82 9.66
N ALA A 340 -5.74 -17.77 10.48
CA ALA A 340 -6.68 -17.51 11.57
C ALA A 340 -6.11 -16.51 12.58
N THR A 341 -4.87 -16.71 13.00
CA THR A 341 -4.16 -15.80 13.91
C THR A 341 -3.91 -14.43 13.27
N ALA A 342 -3.46 -14.40 12.01
CA ALA A 342 -3.17 -13.17 11.30
C ALA A 342 -4.42 -12.29 11.12
N TRP A 343 -5.58 -12.89 10.88
CA TRP A 343 -6.82 -12.18 10.56
C TRP A 343 -7.84 -12.15 11.71
N ALA A 344 -7.51 -12.69 12.87
CA ALA A 344 -8.41 -12.81 14.03
C ALA A 344 -9.15 -11.50 14.36
N SER A 345 -8.46 -10.36 14.36
CA SER A 345 -9.05 -9.06 14.67
C SER A 345 -10.05 -8.56 13.61
N HIS A 346 -9.93 -9.02 12.36
CA HIS A 346 -10.85 -8.72 11.27
C HIS A 346 -12.06 -9.65 11.28
N LEU A 347 -11.80 -10.97 11.46
CA LEU A 347 -12.84 -12.00 11.47
C LEU A 347 -13.87 -11.80 12.59
N LYS A 348 -13.45 -11.23 13.74
CA LYS A 348 -14.35 -10.88 14.85
C LYS A 348 -15.34 -9.76 14.55
N LYS A 349 -15.18 -9.05 13.41
CA LYS A 349 -16.01 -7.88 13.03
C LYS A 349 -17.12 -8.22 12.06
N MET A 350 -17.29 -9.50 11.73
CA MET A 350 -18.33 -9.98 10.81
C MET A 350 -18.75 -11.38 11.16
N ARG A 351 -19.94 -11.77 10.76
CA ARG A 351 -20.47 -13.13 10.97
C ARG A 351 -19.72 -14.17 10.13
N ARG A 352 -19.36 -13.84 8.87
CA ARG A 352 -18.69 -14.74 7.93
C ARG A 352 -17.85 -13.99 6.93
N LEU A 353 -16.69 -14.57 6.61
CA LEU A 353 -15.89 -14.17 5.46
C LEU A 353 -15.96 -15.28 4.40
N THR A 354 -16.21 -14.89 3.14
CA THR A 354 -16.13 -15.79 1.98
C THR A 354 -15.06 -15.27 1.04
N VAL A 355 -14.10 -16.12 0.67
CA VAL A 355 -13.06 -15.81 -0.33
C VAL A 355 -13.46 -16.38 -1.68
N VAL A 356 -13.39 -15.55 -2.72
CA VAL A 356 -13.59 -15.91 -4.13
C VAL A 356 -12.27 -15.78 -4.85
N SER A 357 -11.60 -16.90 -5.08
CA SER A 357 -10.37 -17.01 -5.86
C SER A 357 -10.11 -18.48 -6.22
N PRO A 358 -9.68 -18.78 -7.46
CA PRO A 358 -9.26 -20.13 -7.83
C PRO A 358 -7.89 -20.50 -7.23
N ASN A 359 -7.06 -19.52 -6.89
CA ASN A 359 -5.65 -19.72 -6.55
C ASN A 359 -5.39 -19.91 -5.04
N VAL A 360 -6.41 -19.69 -4.19
CA VAL A 360 -6.26 -19.88 -2.74
C VAL A 360 -6.66 -21.29 -2.35
N PRO A 361 -5.77 -22.08 -1.71
CA PRO A 361 -6.10 -23.42 -1.25
C PRO A 361 -7.27 -23.43 -0.26
N HIS A 362 -8.13 -24.46 -0.31
CA HIS A 362 -9.29 -24.58 0.58
C HIS A 362 -8.90 -24.85 2.04
N GLU A 363 -7.90 -25.70 2.26
CA GLU A 363 -7.54 -26.17 3.60
C GLU A 363 -7.18 -25.03 4.58
N PRO A 364 -6.29 -24.07 4.24
CA PRO A 364 -5.99 -22.95 5.14
C PRO A 364 -7.20 -22.03 5.40
N LEU A 365 -8.09 -21.87 4.42
CA LEU A 365 -9.33 -21.12 4.60
C LEU A 365 -10.26 -21.81 5.59
N ALA A 366 -10.49 -23.12 5.41
CA ALA A 366 -11.34 -23.93 6.28
C ALA A 366 -10.80 -23.97 7.72
N ALA A 367 -9.48 -24.12 7.90
CA ALA A 367 -8.83 -24.06 9.20
C ALA A 367 -9.00 -22.70 9.91
N ALA A 368 -9.17 -21.62 9.17
CA ALA A 368 -9.45 -20.29 9.70
C ALA A 368 -10.96 -19.98 9.82
N GLY A 369 -11.86 -20.93 9.52
CA GLY A 369 -13.31 -20.71 9.51
C GLY A 369 -13.78 -19.80 8.36
N ILE A 370 -12.98 -19.66 7.31
CA ILE A 370 -13.26 -18.81 6.14
C ILE A 370 -13.90 -19.68 5.05
N ALA A 371 -15.06 -19.25 4.56
CA ALA A 371 -15.76 -19.93 3.49
C ALA A 371 -15.08 -19.65 2.12
N ARG A 372 -15.26 -20.60 1.17
CA ARG A 372 -14.86 -20.43 -0.22
C ARG A 372 -16.08 -20.50 -1.14
N ALA A 373 -16.07 -19.73 -2.22
CA ALA A 373 -17.03 -19.85 -3.32
C ALA A 373 -16.29 -19.92 -4.66
N GLN A 374 -16.93 -20.53 -5.66
CA GLN A 374 -16.37 -20.72 -6.99
C GLN A 374 -16.48 -19.45 -7.84
N SER A 375 -17.53 -18.64 -7.60
CA SER A 375 -17.72 -17.36 -8.28
C SER A 375 -18.29 -16.28 -7.34
N ALA A 376 -18.19 -15.04 -7.77
CA ALA A 376 -18.78 -13.91 -7.06
C ALA A 376 -20.30 -14.02 -6.98
N GLU A 377 -20.96 -14.47 -8.06
CA GLU A 377 -22.41 -14.67 -8.14
C GLU A 377 -22.90 -15.75 -7.16
N GLU A 378 -22.14 -16.85 -7.03
CA GLU A 378 -22.44 -17.89 -6.03
C GLU A 378 -22.34 -17.32 -4.62
N ALA A 379 -21.24 -16.59 -4.33
CA ALA A 379 -21.02 -15.99 -3.03
C ALA A 379 -22.13 -14.99 -2.69
N ILE A 380 -22.48 -14.08 -3.62
CA ILE A 380 -23.54 -13.09 -3.45
C ILE A 380 -24.87 -13.76 -3.14
N ARG A 381 -25.32 -14.74 -3.97
CA ARG A 381 -26.59 -15.45 -3.74
C ARG A 381 -26.61 -16.16 -2.39
N ARG A 382 -25.53 -16.87 -2.05
CA ARG A 382 -25.42 -17.59 -0.78
C ARG A 382 -25.45 -16.66 0.43
N CYS A 383 -24.73 -15.55 0.39
CA CYS A 383 -24.72 -14.60 1.49
C CYS A 383 -26.04 -13.83 1.60
N ALA A 384 -26.63 -13.43 0.47
CA ALA A 384 -27.90 -12.72 0.44
C ALA A 384 -29.08 -13.54 0.97
N ALA A 385 -29.08 -14.85 0.75
CA ALA A 385 -30.15 -15.77 1.20
C ALA A 385 -30.29 -15.84 2.74
N ASP A 386 -29.27 -15.42 3.49
CA ASP A 386 -29.33 -15.39 4.96
C ASP A 386 -30.16 -14.19 5.51
N TYR A 387 -30.58 -13.25 4.66
CA TYR A 387 -31.26 -12.01 5.06
C TYR A 387 -32.55 -11.79 4.28
N ARG A 388 -33.49 -11.09 4.91
CA ARG A 388 -34.71 -10.61 4.24
C ARG A 388 -34.45 -9.21 3.67
N ASN A 389 -34.52 -9.06 2.33
CA ASN A 389 -34.22 -7.81 1.62
C ASN A 389 -32.81 -7.25 1.94
N PRO A 390 -31.73 -8.00 1.68
CA PRO A 390 -30.38 -7.60 2.07
C PRO A 390 -29.94 -6.31 1.38
N HIS A 391 -29.28 -5.43 2.15
CA HIS A 391 -28.49 -4.33 1.62
C HIS A 391 -27.09 -4.85 1.27
N ILE A 392 -26.71 -4.75 0.02
CA ILE A 392 -25.41 -5.22 -0.50
C ILE A 392 -24.56 -4.02 -0.87
N LEU A 393 -23.38 -3.91 -0.25
CA LEU A 393 -22.39 -2.91 -0.60
C LEU A 393 -21.33 -3.52 -1.51
N VAL A 394 -21.03 -2.87 -2.64
CA VAL A 394 -20.00 -3.31 -3.57
C VAL A 394 -18.89 -2.27 -3.64
N MET A 395 -17.67 -2.69 -3.28
CA MET A 395 -16.45 -1.89 -3.27
C MET A 395 -15.43 -2.49 -4.25
N PRO A 396 -15.48 -2.15 -5.55
CA PRO A 396 -14.57 -2.74 -6.55
C PRO A 396 -13.09 -2.51 -6.26
N ASP A 397 -12.78 -1.32 -5.77
CA ASP A 397 -11.44 -0.83 -5.46
C ASP A 397 -11.28 -0.63 -3.94
N ALA A 398 -11.68 -1.63 -3.13
CA ALA A 398 -11.71 -1.52 -1.68
C ALA A 398 -10.39 -1.03 -1.06
N PRO A 399 -9.18 -1.48 -1.48
CA PRO A 399 -7.91 -1.01 -0.92
C PRO A 399 -7.62 0.49 -1.13
N TYR A 400 -8.39 1.16 -1.99
CA TYR A 400 -8.24 2.59 -2.33
C TYR A 400 -9.40 3.44 -1.82
N THR A 401 -10.32 2.86 -1.06
CA THR A 401 -11.59 3.47 -0.66
C THR A 401 -11.64 3.67 0.85
N VAL A 402 -12.09 4.84 1.29
CA VAL A 402 -12.50 5.14 2.67
C VAL A 402 -14.00 5.40 2.66
N GLY A 403 -14.80 4.42 3.03
CA GLY A 403 -16.24 4.60 3.18
C GLY A 403 -16.59 5.36 4.46
N LEU A 404 -17.48 6.33 4.38
CA LEU A 404 -18.00 7.07 5.52
C LEU A 404 -19.50 6.86 5.63
N THR A 405 -19.94 6.21 6.70
CA THR A 405 -21.36 6.20 7.12
C THR A 405 -21.64 7.41 7.99
N GLY A 406 -22.77 8.03 7.80
CA GLY A 406 -23.26 9.16 8.57
C GLY A 406 -23.32 8.91 10.10
#